data_c064f3cfa4f26a3b558055b93a6f1f24
#
_entry.id   c064f3cfa4f26a3b558055b93a6f1f24
#
_cell.length_a   1.000
_cell.length_b   1.000
_cell.length_c   1.000
_cell.angle_alpha   90.00
_cell.angle_beta   90.00
_cell.angle_gamma   90.00
#
_symmetry.space_group_name_H-M   'P 1'
#
loop_
_entity.id
_entity.type
_entity.pdbx_description
1 polymer ?
#
loop_
_entity_poly.entity_id
_entity_poly.type
_entity_poly.pdbx_seq_one_letter_code
_entity_poly.pdbx_strand_id
1 'polypeptide(L)'
;MKKHILLLNARRRVFMAKVMDKYLQRYHKEYEIASSDTDKLDPIAYAVKRFKVLPKIEDEGFKGELLKFIKEDKIKGIILWNNKDFKYINNIKRDIEQLDCKILIPEKEKFEICFDKRKTNDFLCEYNIPTPQTYLRENDVKKFPVIIKPYDGAGNMNIHKAEDREQLKLFVKITPNPIIQEYIDGTHYTIDTYTDRKLHTFCVVPRERVKVRDAEVVIAKIQMKENLLKIGKLVSEKFATNGPMNIQVIEDDKGIPYVIDMHCRF
;
A
#
# COMPACT_ATOMS: atom_id res chain seq x y z
N MET A 1 17.61 6.99 -28.21
CA MET A 1 17.31 5.83 -27.30
C MET A 1 16.28 6.31 -26.27
N LYS A 2 15.22 5.55 -26.06
CA LYS A 2 14.14 5.87 -25.10
C LYS A 2 14.66 5.87 -23.66
N LYS A 3 14.05 6.68 -22.80
CA LYS A 3 14.18 6.61 -21.35
C LYS A 3 13.10 5.70 -20.80
N HIS A 4 13.29 5.10 -19.64
CA HIS A 4 12.31 4.16 -19.08
C HIS A 4 11.87 4.56 -17.68
N ILE A 5 10.60 4.25 -17.37
CA ILE A 5 10.06 4.19 -16.03
C ILE A 5 9.93 2.70 -15.65
N LEU A 6 10.64 2.29 -14.63
CA LEU A 6 10.67 0.89 -14.17
C LEU A 6 9.52 0.60 -13.20
N LEU A 7 8.71 -0.38 -13.53
CA LEU A 7 7.76 -1.02 -12.59
C LEU A 7 8.49 -2.21 -11.95
N LEU A 8 9.00 -2.02 -10.74
CA LEU A 8 9.80 -3.04 -10.04
C LEU A 8 8.89 -4.08 -9.39
N ASN A 9 9.10 -5.37 -9.69
CA ASN A 9 8.33 -6.50 -9.13
C ASN A 9 6.81 -6.33 -9.34
N ALA A 10 6.42 -5.90 -10.55
CA ALA A 10 5.03 -5.52 -10.84
C ALA A 10 4.08 -6.73 -11.04
N ARG A 11 4.63 -7.91 -11.28
CA ARG A 11 3.86 -9.16 -11.39
C ARG A 11 2.65 -9.04 -12.33
N ARG A 12 1.47 -9.35 -11.84
CA ARG A 12 0.20 -9.37 -12.59
C ARG A 12 -0.37 -7.98 -12.92
N ARG A 13 0.34 -6.87 -12.67
CA ARG A 13 -0.15 -5.49 -12.88
C ARG A 13 -0.09 -5.02 -14.34
N VAL A 14 -0.42 -5.94 -15.26
CA VAL A 14 -0.43 -5.72 -16.71
C VAL A 14 -1.28 -4.51 -17.12
N PHE A 15 -2.48 -4.39 -16.52
CA PHE A 15 -3.38 -3.29 -16.82
C PHE A 15 -2.75 -1.93 -16.50
N MET A 16 -2.13 -1.82 -15.32
CA MET A 16 -1.46 -0.58 -14.90
C MET A 16 -0.30 -0.22 -15.83
N ALA A 17 0.52 -1.21 -16.21
CA ALA A 17 1.60 -0.99 -17.17
C ALA A 17 1.09 -0.44 -18.51
N LYS A 18 0.00 -1.02 -19.04
CA LYS A 18 -0.62 -0.58 -20.31
C LYS A 18 -1.21 0.84 -20.19
N VAL A 19 -1.87 1.17 -19.09
CA VAL A 19 -2.44 2.51 -18.86
C VAL A 19 -1.31 3.55 -18.77
N MET A 20 -0.25 3.25 -18.00
CA MET A 20 0.90 4.14 -17.88
C MET A 20 1.63 4.32 -19.22
N ASP A 21 1.87 3.23 -19.96
CA ASP A 21 2.51 3.33 -21.27
C ASP A 21 1.67 4.17 -22.26
N LYS A 22 0.34 3.95 -22.30
CA LYS A 22 -0.56 4.77 -23.12
C LYS A 22 -0.48 6.26 -22.76
N TYR A 23 -0.40 6.60 -21.48
CA TYR A 23 -0.21 7.96 -21.03
C TYR A 23 1.13 8.54 -21.49
N LEU A 24 2.23 7.79 -21.30
CA LEU A 24 3.56 8.21 -21.74
C LEU A 24 3.61 8.42 -23.27
N GLN A 25 3.05 7.51 -24.07
CA GLN A 25 3.01 7.66 -25.52
C GLN A 25 2.24 8.91 -25.98
N ARG A 26 1.26 9.35 -25.19
CA ARG A 26 0.48 10.56 -25.49
C ARG A 26 1.19 11.86 -25.11
N TYR A 27 1.81 11.90 -23.93
CA TYR A 27 2.28 13.14 -23.32
C TYR A 27 3.80 13.22 -23.12
N HIS A 28 4.50 12.08 -23.08
CA HIS A 28 5.93 11.98 -22.77
C HIS A 28 6.60 10.92 -23.65
N LYS A 29 6.53 11.12 -24.97
CA LYS A 29 6.95 10.14 -26.00
C LYS A 29 8.41 9.70 -25.88
N GLU A 30 9.26 10.45 -25.18
CA GLU A 30 10.64 10.09 -24.88
C GLU A 30 10.77 8.99 -23.83
N TYR A 31 9.67 8.64 -23.11
CA TYR A 31 9.63 7.58 -22.11
C TYR A 31 8.84 6.36 -22.58
N GLU A 32 9.23 5.19 -22.07
CA GLU A 32 8.51 3.93 -22.18
C GLU A 32 8.48 3.21 -20.82
N ILE A 33 7.53 2.28 -20.65
CA ILE A 33 7.47 1.45 -19.44
C ILE A 33 8.44 0.28 -19.61
N ALA A 34 9.31 0.08 -18.61
CA ALA A 34 10.05 -1.13 -18.36
C ALA A 34 9.49 -1.87 -17.15
N SER A 35 9.73 -3.15 -17.04
CA SER A 35 9.42 -3.90 -15.81
C SER A 35 10.51 -4.92 -15.50
N SER A 36 10.50 -5.38 -14.26
CA SER A 36 11.31 -6.50 -13.81
C SER A 36 10.53 -7.38 -12.85
N ASP A 37 10.90 -8.63 -12.80
CA ASP A 37 10.46 -9.60 -11.80
C ASP A 37 11.50 -10.70 -11.64
N THR A 38 11.27 -11.65 -10.73
CA THR A 38 12.14 -12.82 -10.53
C THR A 38 11.85 -13.96 -11.50
N ASP A 39 10.69 -13.93 -12.17
CA ASP A 39 10.24 -14.97 -13.11
C ASP A 39 10.00 -14.37 -14.52
N LYS A 40 10.66 -14.96 -15.52
CA LYS A 40 10.47 -14.59 -16.93
C LYS A 40 9.08 -14.92 -17.49
N LEU A 41 8.33 -15.78 -16.79
CA LEU A 41 6.96 -16.18 -17.18
C LEU A 41 5.89 -15.29 -16.54
N ASP A 42 6.31 -14.30 -15.72
CA ASP A 42 5.35 -13.37 -15.15
C ASP A 42 4.59 -12.60 -16.25
N PRO A 43 3.26 -12.45 -16.14
CA PRO A 43 2.45 -11.78 -17.16
C PRO A 43 2.93 -10.38 -17.54
N ILE A 44 3.59 -9.65 -16.64
CA ILE A 44 4.12 -8.32 -16.94
C ILE A 44 5.22 -8.35 -18.00
N ALA A 45 5.97 -9.45 -18.10
CA ALA A 45 7.03 -9.61 -19.10
C ALA A 45 6.49 -9.50 -20.53
N TYR A 46 5.23 -9.90 -20.75
CA TYR A 46 4.55 -9.87 -22.06
C TYR A 46 3.77 -8.57 -22.30
N ALA A 47 3.72 -7.70 -21.31
CA ALA A 47 2.97 -6.45 -21.40
C ALA A 47 3.83 -5.21 -21.62
N VAL A 48 5.14 -5.32 -21.47
CA VAL A 48 6.11 -4.23 -21.63
C VAL A 48 7.13 -4.54 -22.70
N LYS A 49 7.68 -3.50 -23.32
CA LYS A 49 8.72 -3.68 -24.37
C LYS A 49 10.09 -4.02 -23.79
N ARG A 50 10.35 -3.62 -22.56
CA ARG A 50 11.60 -3.86 -21.87
C ARG A 50 11.34 -4.55 -20.54
N PHE A 51 11.80 -5.80 -20.43
CA PHE A 51 11.70 -6.61 -19.24
C PHE A 51 13.06 -7.19 -18.86
N LYS A 52 13.37 -7.23 -17.58
CA LYS A 52 14.58 -7.88 -17.06
C LYS A 52 14.25 -8.79 -15.88
N VAL A 53 14.73 -10.01 -15.92
CA VAL A 53 14.72 -10.89 -14.74
C VAL A 53 15.78 -10.38 -13.78
N LEU A 54 15.39 -10.07 -12.54
CA LEU A 54 16.28 -9.68 -11.46
C LEU A 54 16.28 -10.77 -10.39
N PRO A 55 17.35 -10.91 -9.60
CA PRO A 55 17.35 -11.74 -8.41
C PRO A 55 16.24 -11.31 -7.44
N LYS A 56 15.92 -12.13 -6.44
CA LYS A 56 15.03 -11.69 -5.37
C LYS A 56 15.63 -10.48 -4.68
N ILE A 57 14.78 -9.59 -4.18
CA ILE A 57 15.21 -8.33 -3.59
C ILE A 57 16.11 -8.51 -2.36
N GLU A 58 16.00 -9.67 -1.69
CA GLU A 58 16.81 -10.07 -0.54
C GLU A 58 18.18 -10.65 -0.93
N ASP A 59 18.39 -11.02 -2.20
CA ASP A 59 19.62 -11.67 -2.64
C ASP A 59 20.77 -10.64 -2.78
N GLU A 60 21.98 -11.04 -2.44
CA GLU A 60 23.18 -10.18 -2.50
C GLU A 60 23.41 -9.57 -3.90
N GLY A 61 23.11 -10.30 -4.96
CA GLY A 61 23.26 -9.86 -6.35
C GLY A 61 22.24 -8.80 -6.80
N PHE A 62 21.13 -8.63 -6.07
CA PHE A 62 20.03 -7.76 -6.49
C PHE A 62 20.46 -6.32 -6.74
N LYS A 63 21.17 -5.71 -5.77
CA LYS A 63 21.63 -4.31 -5.87
C LYS A 63 22.46 -4.09 -7.13
N GLY A 64 23.44 -4.94 -7.39
CA GLY A 64 24.34 -4.83 -8.54
C GLY A 64 23.58 -4.92 -9.85
N GLU A 65 22.70 -5.92 -10.00
CA GLU A 65 21.90 -6.13 -11.20
C GLU A 65 20.87 -5.01 -11.44
N LEU A 66 20.27 -4.47 -10.36
CA LEU A 66 19.35 -3.33 -10.48
C LEU A 66 20.10 -2.07 -10.96
N LEU A 67 21.23 -1.71 -10.33
CA LEU A 67 22.01 -0.53 -10.72
C LEU A 67 22.55 -0.64 -12.14
N LYS A 68 22.97 -1.84 -12.58
CA LYS A 68 23.36 -2.13 -13.95
C LYS A 68 22.18 -1.90 -14.90
N PHE A 69 20.99 -2.43 -14.58
CA PHE A 69 19.78 -2.25 -15.38
C PHE A 69 19.40 -0.78 -15.50
N ILE A 70 19.45 -0.02 -14.40
CA ILE A 70 19.17 1.42 -14.40
C ILE A 70 20.07 2.16 -15.39
N LYS A 71 21.37 1.87 -15.38
CA LYS A 71 22.37 2.53 -16.23
C LYS A 71 22.23 2.14 -17.71
N GLU A 72 22.16 0.84 -18.01
CA GLU A 72 22.12 0.32 -19.37
C GLU A 72 20.84 0.73 -20.11
N ASP A 73 19.70 0.67 -19.43
CA ASP A 73 18.39 0.93 -20.02
C ASP A 73 17.87 2.35 -19.75
N LYS A 74 18.73 3.25 -19.25
CA LYS A 74 18.38 4.66 -18.98
C LYS A 74 17.08 4.78 -18.16
N ILE A 75 16.96 3.98 -17.10
CA ILE A 75 15.83 4.08 -16.17
C ILE A 75 15.91 5.44 -15.47
N LYS A 76 14.82 6.22 -15.51
CA LYS A 76 14.73 7.56 -14.94
C LYS A 76 13.76 7.65 -13.77
N GLY A 77 12.96 6.61 -13.57
CA GLY A 77 12.05 6.53 -12.43
C GLY A 77 11.75 5.08 -12.07
N ILE A 78 11.53 4.83 -10.79
CA ILE A 78 11.14 3.51 -10.26
C ILE A 78 9.85 3.66 -9.48
N ILE A 79 8.90 2.76 -9.74
CA ILE A 79 7.64 2.63 -9.03
C ILE A 79 7.61 1.28 -8.34
N LEU A 80 7.25 1.26 -7.05
CA LEU A 80 7.19 0.07 -6.21
C LEU A 80 5.74 -0.31 -5.90
N TRP A 81 5.50 -1.61 -5.72
CA TRP A 81 4.17 -2.18 -5.49
C TRP A 81 4.01 -2.88 -4.14
N ASN A 82 5.11 -3.34 -3.55
CA ASN A 82 5.11 -4.15 -2.35
C ASN A 82 5.80 -3.45 -1.19
N ASN A 83 5.23 -3.53 0.00
CA ASN A 83 5.81 -2.95 1.21
C ASN A 83 7.22 -3.50 1.53
N LYS A 84 7.47 -4.79 1.21
CA LYS A 84 8.81 -5.38 1.38
C LYS A 84 9.86 -4.68 0.54
N ASP A 85 9.53 -4.38 -0.71
CA ASP A 85 10.45 -3.74 -1.65
C ASP A 85 10.87 -2.34 -1.17
N PHE A 86 9.95 -1.60 -0.51
CA PHE A 86 10.24 -0.27 0.04
C PHE A 86 11.42 -0.28 1.02
N LYS A 87 11.45 -1.25 1.94
CA LYS A 87 12.52 -1.36 2.94
C LYS A 87 13.89 -1.54 2.29
N TYR A 88 13.99 -2.44 1.32
CA TYR A 88 15.25 -2.71 0.61
C TYR A 88 15.68 -1.55 -0.27
N ILE A 89 14.77 -1.03 -1.07
CA ILE A 89 15.05 0.08 -1.99
C ILE A 89 15.43 1.34 -1.22
N ASN A 90 14.83 1.60 -0.06
CA ASN A 90 15.19 2.74 0.76
C ASN A 90 16.66 2.68 1.25
N ASN A 91 17.19 1.48 1.51
CA ASN A 91 18.59 1.30 1.91
C ASN A 91 19.59 1.63 0.78
N ILE A 92 19.20 1.46 -0.48
CA ILE A 92 20.03 1.71 -1.66
C ILE A 92 19.57 2.95 -2.45
N LYS A 93 18.67 3.76 -1.89
CA LYS A 93 18.09 4.94 -2.53
C LYS A 93 19.15 5.89 -3.06
N ARG A 94 20.17 6.18 -2.26
CA ARG A 94 21.26 7.08 -2.65
C ARG A 94 22.02 6.60 -3.87
N ASP A 95 22.34 5.29 -3.95
CA ASP A 95 23.04 4.70 -5.10
C ASP A 95 22.20 4.83 -6.38
N ILE A 96 20.87 4.66 -6.28
CA ILE A 96 19.95 4.81 -7.41
C ILE A 96 19.87 6.29 -7.84
N GLU A 97 19.74 7.21 -6.90
CA GLU A 97 19.64 8.65 -7.18
C GLU A 97 20.91 9.22 -7.81
N GLN A 98 22.10 8.68 -7.48
CA GLN A 98 23.38 9.01 -8.14
C GLN A 98 23.40 8.66 -9.63
N LEU A 99 22.55 7.76 -10.09
CA LEU A 99 22.37 7.40 -11.51
C LEU A 99 21.31 8.29 -12.22
N ASP A 100 20.92 9.42 -11.62
CA ASP A 100 19.86 10.30 -12.12
C ASP A 100 18.53 9.54 -12.33
N CYS A 101 18.22 8.63 -11.39
CA CYS A 101 16.99 7.86 -11.36
C CYS A 101 16.18 8.21 -10.09
N LYS A 102 14.95 8.69 -10.29
CA LYS A 102 14.05 9.05 -9.18
C LYS A 102 13.25 7.83 -8.71
N ILE A 103 12.91 7.79 -7.43
CA ILE A 103 12.10 6.71 -6.88
C ILE A 103 10.84 7.30 -6.28
N LEU A 104 9.69 6.72 -6.63
CA LEU A 104 8.43 7.07 -6.00
C LEU A 104 8.25 6.19 -4.76
N ILE A 105 8.80 6.66 -3.65
CA ILE A 105 8.66 6.06 -2.31
C ILE A 105 8.35 7.14 -1.29
N PRO A 106 7.57 6.82 -0.25
CA PRO A 106 7.38 7.73 0.88
C PRO A 106 8.68 7.92 1.66
N GLU A 107 8.71 8.93 2.50
CA GLU A 107 9.75 9.07 3.51
C GLU A 107 9.73 7.89 4.47
N LYS A 108 10.90 7.53 5.03
CA LYS A 108 11.05 6.36 5.90
C LYS A 108 10.06 6.37 7.06
N GLU A 109 9.91 7.50 7.72
CA GLU A 109 8.99 7.67 8.86
C GLU A 109 7.53 7.43 8.46
N LYS A 110 7.11 7.97 7.31
CA LYS A 110 5.77 7.77 6.75
C LYS A 110 5.52 6.30 6.40
N PHE A 111 6.53 5.65 5.82
CA PHE A 111 6.46 4.22 5.55
C PHE A 111 6.28 3.41 6.85
N GLU A 112 7.03 3.72 7.91
CA GLU A 112 6.92 3.03 9.21
C GLU A 112 5.53 3.20 9.85
N ILE A 113 4.90 4.37 9.73
CA ILE A 113 3.52 4.59 10.18
C ILE A 113 2.56 3.65 9.45
N CYS A 114 2.67 3.54 8.13
CA CYS A 114 1.82 2.65 7.35
C CYS A 114 2.11 1.16 7.56
N PHE A 115 3.31 0.80 7.98
CA PHE A 115 3.71 -0.59 8.18
C PHE A 115 3.30 -1.15 9.54
N ASP A 116 3.25 -0.33 10.57
CA ASP A 116 2.87 -0.69 11.94
C ASP A 116 1.49 -0.13 12.28
N LYS A 117 0.51 -1.02 12.45
CA LYS A 117 -0.89 -0.63 12.77
C LYS A 117 -1.05 0.12 14.08
N ARG A 118 -0.11 -0.01 15.01
CA ARG A 118 -0.08 0.77 16.25
C ARG A 118 0.26 2.22 15.92
N LYS A 119 1.32 2.44 15.13
CA LYS A 119 1.71 3.78 14.66
C LYS A 119 0.62 4.41 13.77
N THR A 120 -0.03 3.58 12.92
CA THR A 120 -1.21 4.03 12.16
C THR A 120 -2.32 4.52 13.10
N ASN A 121 -2.64 3.75 14.14
CA ASN A 121 -3.67 4.13 15.12
C ASN A 121 -3.29 5.40 15.86
N ASP A 122 -2.04 5.51 16.34
CA ASP A 122 -1.55 6.70 17.04
C ASP A 122 -1.68 7.95 16.16
N PHE A 123 -1.27 7.86 14.89
CA PHE A 123 -1.45 8.94 13.91
C PHE A 123 -2.92 9.32 13.72
N LEU A 124 -3.81 8.35 13.55
CA LEU A 124 -5.23 8.61 13.35
C LEU A 124 -5.86 9.28 14.59
N CYS A 125 -5.50 8.83 15.79
CA CYS A 125 -5.95 9.43 17.06
C CYS A 125 -5.43 10.86 17.24
N GLU A 126 -4.16 11.14 16.90
CA GLU A 126 -3.56 12.48 16.98
C GLU A 126 -4.36 13.51 16.17
N TYR A 127 -4.86 13.12 15.00
CA TYR A 127 -5.65 14.02 14.14
C TYR A 127 -7.18 13.87 14.32
N ASN A 128 -7.64 13.16 15.36
CA ASN A 128 -9.07 12.90 15.63
C ASN A 128 -9.79 12.26 14.42
N ILE A 129 -9.11 11.40 13.69
CA ILE A 129 -9.67 10.64 12.56
C ILE A 129 -10.34 9.39 13.12
N PRO A 130 -11.61 9.10 12.79
CA PRO A 130 -12.29 7.91 13.28
C PRO A 130 -11.51 6.62 12.93
N THR A 131 -11.19 5.84 13.95
CA THR A 131 -10.50 4.56 13.88
C THR A 131 -11.05 3.63 14.95
N PRO A 132 -11.04 2.29 14.78
CA PRO A 132 -11.48 1.38 15.82
C PRO A 132 -10.66 1.56 17.10
N GLN A 133 -11.33 1.53 18.26
CA GLN A 133 -10.65 1.58 19.54
C GLN A 133 -9.61 0.47 19.63
N THR A 134 -8.37 0.83 19.96
CA THR A 134 -7.27 -0.11 20.18
C THR A 134 -7.08 -0.34 21.68
N TYR A 135 -6.99 -1.62 22.07
CA TYR A 135 -6.77 -2.01 23.45
C TYR A 135 -5.32 -2.43 23.66
N LEU A 136 -4.69 -1.87 24.69
CA LEU A 136 -3.29 -2.18 25.02
C LEU A 136 -3.14 -3.54 25.69
N ARG A 137 -4.16 -3.98 26.45
CA ARG A 137 -4.17 -5.23 27.19
C ARG A 137 -5.52 -5.95 27.02
N GLU A 138 -5.50 -7.27 27.10
CA GLU A 138 -6.73 -8.08 27.08
C GLU A 138 -7.75 -7.64 28.13
N ASN A 139 -7.30 -7.27 29.34
CA ASN A 139 -8.18 -6.85 30.44
C ASN A 139 -8.88 -5.52 30.21
N ASP A 140 -8.41 -4.70 29.27
CA ASP A 140 -9.01 -3.43 28.92
C ASP A 140 -10.26 -3.62 28.04
N VAL A 141 -10.40 -4.79 27.40
CA VAL A 141 -11.57 -5.13 26.59
C VAL A 141 -12.80 -5.30 27.47
N LYS A 142 -13.79 -4.43 27.30
CA LYS A 142 -15.07 -4.47 28.04
C LYS A 142 -16.26 -4.90 27.20
N LYS A 143 -16.12 -4.80 25.88
CA LYS A 143 -17.18 -5.14 24.91
C LYS A 143 -16.65 -6.10 23.86
N PHE A 144 -17.52 -6.95 23.38
CA PHE A 144 -17.28 -7.92 22.31
C PHE A 144 -18.30 -7.68 21.17
N PRO A 145 -17.99 -8.09 19.95
CA PRO A 145 -16.76 -8.75 19.53
C PRO A 145 -15.57 -7.78 19.37
N VAL A 146 -14.34 -8.36 19.31
CA VAL A 146 -13.10 -7.62 19.00
C VAL A 146 -12.32 -8.36 17.93
N ILE A 147 -11.44 -7.62 17.22
CA ILE A 147 -10.53 -8.16 16.21
C ILE A 147 -9.12 -8.27 16.80
N ILE A 148 -8.49 -9.43 16.60
CA ILE A 148 -7.08 -9.68 16.90
C ILE A 148 -6.36 -9.89 15.57
N LYS A 149 -5.29 -9.14 15.33
CA LYS A 149 -4.49 -9.22 14.10
C LYS A 149 -3.04 -8.85 14.37
N PRO A 150 -2.07 -9.29 13.53
CA PRO A 150 -0.70 -8.81 13.64
C PRO A 150 -0.60 -7.30 13.39
N TYR A 151 0.16 -6.56 14.22
CA TYR A 151 0.34 -5.12 13.97
C TYR A 151 1.23 -4.85 12.74
N ASP A 152 2.11 -5.77 12.38
CA ASP A 152 3.04 -5.72 11.25
C ASP A 152 2.65 -6.68 10.10
N GLY A 153 1.45 -7.24 10.16
CA GLY A 153 0.93 -8.21 9.19
C GLY A 153 0.45 -7.57 7.88
N ALA A 154 0.56 -8.34 6.81
CA ALA A 154 0.00 -8.03 5.49
C ALA A 154 -0.84 -9.21 4.97
N GLY A 155 -1.76 -8.94 4.04
CA GLY A 155 -2.48 -10.00 3.33
C GLY A 155 -3.60 -10.67 4.10
N ASN A 156 -4.19 -10.04 5.12
CA ASN A 156 -5.29 -10.56 5.93
C ASN A 156 -5.00 -11.91 6.62
N MET A 157 -3.73 -12.26 6.80
CA MET A 157 -3.36 -13.49 7.53
C MET A 157 -3.45 -13.27 9.03
N ASN A 158 -3.86 -14.32 9.76
CA ASN A 158 -3.95 -14.32 11.22
C ASN A 158 -4.86 -13.22 11.78
N ILE A 159 -5.98 -12.94 11.10
CA ILE A 159 -7.04 -12.06 11.61
C ILE A 159 -8.13 -12.90 12.23
N HIS A 160 -8.42 -12.66 13.49
CA HIS A 160 -9.40 -13.42 14.26
C HIS A 160 -10.44 -12.47 14.87
N LYS A 161 -11.71 -12.88 14.84
CA LYS A 161 -12.80 -12.21 15.54
C LYS A 161 -13.07 -12.99 16.83
N ALA A 162 -12.92 -12.36 17.98
CA ALA A 162 -13.25 -12.95 19.28
C ALA A 162 -14.62 -12.45 19.73
N GLU A 163 -15.52 -13.37 20.01
CA GLU A 163 -16.88 -13.09 20.48
C GLU A 163 -16.96 -13.04 22.01
N ASP A 164 -15.93 -13.56 22.71
CA ASP A 164 -15.85 -13.63 24.14
C ASP A 164 -14.42 -13.60 24.68
N ARG A 165 -14.27 -13.67 26.00
CA ARG A 165 -12.99 -13.59 26.69
C ARG A 165 -12.08 -14.82 26.46
N GLU A 166 -12.65 -15.99 26.27
CA GLU A 166 -11.89 -17.23 26.07
C GLU A 166 -11.26 -17.22 24.68
N GLN A 167 -12.05 -16.86 23.66
CA GLN A 167 -11.57 -16.69 22.30
C GLN A 167 -10.50 -15.58 22.22
N LEU A 168 -10.70 -14.47 22.92
CA LEU A 168 -9.71 -13.39 22.98
C LEU A 168 -8.35 -13.92 23.46
N LYS A 169 -8.31 -14.63 24.60
CA LYS A 169 -7.07 -15.20 25.15
C LYS A 169 -6.42 -16.18 24.18
N LEU A 170 -7.22 -17.05 23.56
CA LEU A 170 -6.72 -18.00 22.57
C LEU A 170 -6.09 -17.29 21.38
N PHE A 171 -6.79 -16.31 20.78
CA PHE A 171 -6.34 -15.64 19.56
C PHE A 171 -5.14 -14.73 19.81
N VAL A 172 -5.04 -14.08 20.96
CA VAL A 172 -3.84 -13.32 21.34
C VAL A 172 -2.63 -14.26 21.44
N LYS A 173 -2.79 -15.46 21.99
CA LYS A 173 -1.69 -16.42 22.13
C LYS A 173 -1.17 -16.95 20.79
N ILE A 174 -2.05 -17.15 19.81
CA ILE A 174 -1.68 -17.76 18.51
C ILE A 174 -1.33 -16.72 17.43
N THR A 175 -1.72 -15.45 17.61
CA THR A 175 -1.43 -14.37 16.65
C THR A 175 -0.01 -13.83 16.91
N PRO A 176 0.87 -13.82 15.92
CA PRO A 176 2.18 -13.19 16.07
C PRO A 176 2.00 -11.66 16.20
N ASN A 177 2.72 -11.04 17.14
CA ASN A 177 2.69 -9.59 17.33
C ASN A 177 1.27 -8.99 17.36
N PRO A 178 0.38 -9.44 18.28
CA PRO A 178 -1.04 -9.12 18.22
C PRO A 178 -1.33 -7.66 18.57
N ILE A 179 -2.31 -7.08 17.87
CA ILE A 179 -3.05 -5.88 18.27
C ILE A 179 -4.51 -6.24 18.45
N ILE A 180 -5.15 -5.72 19.48
CA ILE A 180 -6.57 -5.93 19.79
C ILE A 180 -7.33 -4.65 19.45
N GLN A 181 -8.33 -4.77 18.59
CA GLN A 181 -9.15 -3.63 18.17
C GLN A 181 -10.64 -3.93 18.30
N GLU A 182 -11.43 -2.89 18.52
CA GLU A 182 -12.88 -2.95 18.41
C GLU A 182 -13.28 -3.54 17.03
N TYR A 183 -14.29 -4.41 17.05
CA TYR A 183 -14.91 -4.88 15.80
C TYR A 183 -15.92 -3.84 15.31
N ILE A 184 -15.71 -3.34 14.11
CA ILE A 184 -16.68 -2.47 13.44
C ILE A 184 -17.43 -3.33 12.42
N ASP A 185 -18.75 -3.38 12.57
CA ASP A 185 -19.62 -3.97 11.55
C ASP A 185 -19.99 -2.93 10.52
N GLY A 186 -19.91 -3.30 9.23
CA GLY A 186 -20.21 -2.34 8.18
C GLY A 186 -19.67 -2.72 6.79
N THR A 187 -19.80 -1.77 5.89
CA THR A 187 -19.34 -1.93 4.51
C THR A 187 -17.86 -1.56 4.38
N HIS A 188 -17.09 -2.44 3.76
CA HIS A 188 -15.65 -2.26 3.56
C HIS A 188 -15.36 -1.47 2.29
N TYR A 189 -14.53 -0.45 2.43
CA TYR A 189 -14.04 0.37 1.32
C TYR A 189 -12.51 0.39 1.27
N THR A 190 -12.01 0.66 0.08
CA THR A 190 -10.67 1.15 -0.16
C THR A 190 -10.78 2.52 -0.78
N ILE A 191 -10.12 3.52 -0.21
CA ILE A 191 -10.05 4.86 -0.78
C ILE A 191 -8.65 5.03 -1.37
N ASP A 192 -8.58 5.12 -2.70
CA ASP A 192 -7.33 5.43 -3.37
C ASP A 192 -7.19 6.94 -3.46
N THR A 193 -6.04 7.45 -3.02
CA THR A 193 -5.73 8.87 -3.11
C THR A 193 -4.40 9.10 -3.81
N TYR A 194 -4.21 10.29 -4.36
CA TYR A 194 -2.93 10.73 -4.88
C TYR A 194 -2.66 12.15 -4.45
N THR A 195 -1.49 12.38 -3.86
CA THR A 195 -1.01 13.67 -3.39
C THR A 195 0.23 14.08 -4.19
N ASP A 196 0.27 15.29 -4.71
CA ASP A 196 1.38 15.80 -5.51
C ASP A 196 2.58 16.25 -4.65
N ARG A 197 3.65 16.73 -5.32
CA ARG A 197 4.85 17.22 -4.63
C ARG A 197 4.64 18.49 -3.80
N LYS A 198 3.54 19.21 -4.01
CA LYS A 198 3.14 20.36 -3.21
C LYS A 198 2.23 19.97 -2.06
N LEU A 199 2.04 18.66 -1.88
CA LEU A 199 1.18 18.04 -0.87
C LEU A 199 -0.31 18.36 -1.06
N HIS A 200 -0.75 18.64 -2.29
CA HIS A 200 -2.15 18.76 -2.64
C HIS A 200 -2.72 17.39 -3.01
N THR A 201 -3.71 16.93 -2.28
CA THR A 201 -4.47 15.73 -2.63
C THR A 201 -5.50 16.08 -3.72
N PHE A 202 -5.23 15.68 -4.96
CA PHE A 202 -6.08 15.98 -6.11
C PHE A 202 -6.90 14.80 -6.62
N CYS A 203 -6.68 13.62 -6.08
CA CYS A 203 -7.44 12.43 -6.43
C CYS A 203 -7.88 11.70 -5.16
N VAL A 204 -9.18 11.43 -5.04
CA VAL A 204 -9.78 10.64 -3.96
C VAL A 204 -10.87 9.78 -4.59
N VAL A 205 -10.69 8.46 -4.60
CA VAL A 205 -11.61 7.50 -5.24
C VAL A 205 -11.99 6.40 -4.27
N PRO A 206 -13.13 6.51 -3.59
CA PRO A 206 -13.64 5.44 -2.75
C PRO A 206 -14.17 4.27 -3.58
N ARG A 207 -13.76 3.06 -3.24
CA ARG A 207 -14.20 1.80 -3.84
C ARG A 207 -14.73 0.84 -2.79
N GLU A 208 -15.98 0.46 -2.89
CA GLU A 208 -16.55 -0.64 -2.11
C GLU A 208 -15.88 -1.96 -2.51
N ARG A 209 -15.50 -2.76 -1.53
CA ARG A 209 -14.86 -4.08 -1.72
C ARG A 209 -15.94 -5.16 -1.86
N VAL A 210 -16.54 -5.27 -3.06
CA VAL A 210 -17.66 -6.18 -3.31
C VAL A 210 -17.24 -7.65 -3.23
N LYS A 211 -16.07 -7.98 -3.79
CA LYS A 211 -15.52 -9.35 -3.72
C LYS A 211 -14.02 -9.31 -3.52
N VAL A 212 -13.57 -10.05 -2.52
CA VAL A 212 -12.15 -10.20 -2.17
C VAL A 212 -11.74 -11.66 -2.34
N ARG A 213 -10.57 -11.91 -2.93
CA ARG A 213 -9.93 -13.23 -3.02
C ARG A 213 -8.44 -13.06 -2.71
N ASP A 214 -7.89 -13.91 -1.85
CA ASP A 214 -6.47 -13.89 -1.47
C ASP A 214 -5.98 -12.50 -1.06
N ALA A 215 -6.79 -11.79 -0.25
CA ALA A 215 -6.59 -10.42 0.19
C ALA A 215 -6.61 -9.34 -0.92
N GLU A 216 -6.78 -9.70 -2.18
CA GLU A 216 -6.94 -8.78 -3.30
C GLU A 216 -8.42 -8.53 -3.63
N VAL A 217 -8.77 -7.28 -3.91
CA VAL A 217 -10.12 -6.92 -4.36
C VAL A 217 -10.25 -7.26 -5.83
N VAL A 218 -11.09 -8.28 -6.14
CA VAL A 218 -11.33 -8.73 -7.52
C VAL A 218 -12.54 -8.05 -8.16
N ILE A 219 -13.52 -7.59 -7.35
CA ILE A 219 -14.65 -6.78 -7.80
C ILE A 219 -14.80 -5.60 -6.85
N ALA A 220 -14.74 -4.41 -7.40
CA ALA A 220 -14.98 -3.17 -6.66
C ALA A 220 -16.06 -2.33 -7.34
N LYS A 221 -16.81 -1.55 -6.55
CA LYS A 221 -17.78 -0.57 -7.03
C LYS A 221 -17.36 0.82 -6.56
N ILE A 222 -17.19 1.76 -7.48
CA ILE A 222 -16.89 3.15 -7.13
C ILE A 222 -18.10 3.75 -6.43
N GLN A 223 -17.87 4.38 -5.27
CA GLN A 223 -18.91 4.98 -4.42
C GLN A 223 -18.49 6.38 -4.00
N MET A 224 -18.93 7.38 -4.73
CA MET A 224 -18.58 8.79 -4.48
C MET A 224 -19.39 9.40 -3.34
N LYS A 225 -19.42 8.72 -2.16
CA LYS A 225 -20.08 9.20 -0.95
C LYS A 225 -19.28 10.35 -0.33
N GLU A 226 -19.96 11.39 0.13
CA GLU A 226 -19.33 12.60 0.66
C GLU A 226 -18.45 12.34 1.89
N ASN A 227 -18.92 11.50 2.82
CA ASN A 227 -18.19 11.11 4.02
C ASN A 227 -16.88 10.38 3.68
N LEU A 228 -16.90 9.47 2.67
CA LEU A 228 -15.71 8.75 2.21
C LEU A 228 -14.72 9.67 1.47
N LEU A 229 -15.22 10.62 0.70
CA LEU A 229 -14.39 11.63 0.05
C LEU A 229 -13.70 12.53 1.08
N LYS A 230 -14.46 13.00 2.09
CA LYS A 230 -13.94 13.85 3.17
C LYS A 230 -12.86 13.13 3.98
N ILE A 231 -13.10 11.87 4.41
CA ILE A 231 -12.13 11.13 5.21
C ILE A 231 -10.87 10.82 4.41
N GLY A 232 -11.00 10.39 3.15
CA GLY A 232 -9.86 10.12 2.28
C GLY A 232 -8.98 11.35 2.06
N LYS A 233 -9.60 12.51 1.81
CA LYS A 233 -8.90 13.79 1.68
C LYS A 233 -8.21 14.18 2.98
N LEU A 234 -8.92 14.13 4.11
CA LEU A 234 -8.39 14.49 5.44
C LEU A 234 -7.17 13.64 5.80
N VAL A 235 -7.27 12.31 5.66
CA VAL A 235 -6.15 11.40 5.93
C VAL A 235 -4.95 11.76 5.07
N SER A 236 -5.14 11.94 3.75
CA SER A 236 -4.04 12.23 2.84
C SER A 236 -3.37 13.57 3.10
N GLU A 237 -4.14 14.61 3.41
CA GLU A 237 -3.61 15.94 3.73
C GLU A 237 -2.85 15.96 5.06
N LYS A 238 -3.36 15.26 6.09
CA LYS A 238 -2.69 15.15 7.38
C LYS A 238 -1.46 14.26 7.32
N PHE A 239 -1.54 13.18 6.55
CA PHE A 239 -0.39 12.30 6.33
C PHE A 239 0.72 12.97 5.52
N ALA A 240 0.38 13.88 4.62
CA ALA A 240 1.28 14.75 3.88
C ALA A 240 2.46 13.99 3.23
N THR A 241 2.16 12.96 2.42
CA THR A 241 3.18 12.24 1.65
C THR A 241 2.92 12.38 0.15
N ASN A 242 3.98 12.61 -0.62
CA ASN A 242 3.88 12.65 -2.08
C ASN A 242 3.66 11.24 -2.64
N GLY A 243 2.69 11.08 -3.52
CA GLY A 243 2.40 9.83 -4.20
C GLY A 243 1.04 9.22 -3.88
N PRO A 244 0.85 7.97 -4.24
CA PRO A 244 -0.39 7.25 -3.99
C PRO A 244 -0.52 6.80 -2.55
N MET A 245 -1.76 6.80 -2.06
CA MET A 245 -2.15 6.13 -0.82
C MET A 245 -3.37 5.26 -1.06
N ASN A 246 -3.42 4.16 -0.33
CA ASN A 246 -4.55 3.24 -0.27
C ASN A 246 -5.00 3.20 1.19
N ILE A 247 -6.20 3.72 1.47
CA ILE A 247 -6.77 3.85 2.80
C ILE A 247 -7.91 2.84 2.93
N GLN A 248 -7.82 1.93 3.89
CA GLN A 248 -8.89 0.95 4.15
C GLN A 248 -9.85 1.50 5.20
N VAL A 249 -11.14 1.43 4.90
CA VAL A 249 -12.20 2.03 5.72
C VAL A 249 -13.33 1.03 5.88
N ILE A 250 -13.95 1.00 7.07
CA ILE A 250 -15.24 0.37 7.31
C ILE A 250 -16.23 1.49 7.63
N GLU A 251 -17.32 1.57 6.87
CA GLU A 251 -18.43 2.48 7.15
C GLU A 251 -19.51 1.72 7.90
N ASP A 252 -19.81 2.14 9.13
CA ASP A 252 -20.85 1.52 9.95
C ASP A 252 -22.27 1.85 9.46
N ASP A 253 -23.29 1.32 10.15
CA ASP A 253 -24.71 1.54 9.83
C ASP A 253 -25.17 2.99 10.01
N LYS A 254 -24.41 3.79 10.77
CA LYS A 254 -24.64 5.23 10.98
C LYS A 254 -23.93 6.10 9.92
N GLY A 255 -23.18 5.49 9.01
CA GLY A 255 -22.41 6.19 7.99
C GLY A 255 -21.09 6.79 8.51
N ILE A 256 -20.58 6.33 9.65
CA ILE A 256 -19.29 6.76 10.19
C ILE A 256 -18.17 5.93 9.54
N PRO A 257 -17.21 6.56 8.82
CA PRO A 257 -16.11 5.86 8.19
C PRO A 257 -14.93 5.69 9.17
N TYR A 258 -14.67 4.48 9.62
CA TYR A 258 -13.53 4.14 10.47
C TYR A 258 -12.33 3.71 9.62
N VAL A 259 -11.21 4.41 9.73
CA VAL A 259 -9.95 4.03 9.06
C VAL A 259 -9.31 2.87 9.82
N ILE A 260 -9.07 1.75 9.13
CA ILE A 260 -8.56 0.51 9.74
C ILE A 260 -7.13 0.13 9.30
N ASP A 261 -6.66 0.71 8.19
CA ASP A 261 -5.30 0.49 7.65
C ASP A 261 -4.96 1.55 6.60
N MET A 262 -3.66 1.82 6.42
CA MET A 262 -3.15 2.76 5.42
C MET A 262 -1.90 2.21 4.74
N HIS A 263 -1.76 2.47 3.44
CA HIS A 263 -0.60 2.08 2.66
C HIS A 263 -0.15 3.20 1.73
N CYS A 264 1.14 3.56 1.73
CA CYS A 264 1.73 4.58 0.84
C CYS A 264 2.16 3.96 -0.49
N ARG A 265 1.25 3.33 -1.21
CA ARG A 265 1.50 2.66 -2.50
C ARG A 265 0.24 2.54 -3.34
N PHE A 266 0.43 2.17 -4.61
CA PHE A 266 -0.66 1.75 -5.49
C PHE A 266 -1.30 0.44 -5.06
#